data_8db569de0c34c84ff8861e13c965b9cf
#
_entry.id   8db569de0c34c84ff8861e13c965b9cf
#
_cell.length_a   1.000
_cell.length_b   1.000
_cell.length_c   1.000
_cell.angle_alpha   90.00
_cell.angle_beta   90.00
_cell.angle_gamma   90.00
#
_symmetry.space_group_name_H-M   'P 1'
#
loop_
_entity.id
_entity.type
_entity.pdbx_description
1 polymer ?
#
loop_
_entity_poly.entity_id
_entity_poly.type
_entity_poly.pdbx_seq_one_letter_code
_entity_poly.pdbx_strand_id
1 'polypeptide(L)'
;QQSGKVTAMTGDGVNDAPALKKADIGVSMGIKGTDAAKEASDMILTDDNFATLATAIKEGRRIYDNIKKSILFLLPTSFAEGLIIFLTILFNQEMPLQATQLLWINLVSAITIQFAFIFEPGASDLMKRPPRKSNSRLISGREMLQLGYVSLLIALVGLGAYELLIATGASATLASTAMVNIIVFSKIFYLFNIRTEESAFSSASFTNKKAFSIILIMILLQMGLTYLP
;
A
#
# COMPACT_ATOMS: atom_id res chain seq x y z
N GLN A 1 -29.21 9.54 0.01
CA GLN A 1 -28.29 10.66 -0.21
C GLN A 1 -28.53 11.80 0.78
N GLN A 2 -29.78 12.30 0.98
CA GLN A 2 -30.05 13.39 1.93
C GLN A 2 -29.65 13.11 3.37
N SER A 3 -29.58 11.83 3.78
CA SER A 3 -29.12 11.38 5.10
C SER A 3 -27.60 11.18 5.19
N GLY A 4 -26.84 11.58 4.18
CA GLY A 4 -25.38 11.41 4.11
C GLY A 4 -24.91 9.98 3.89
N LYS A 5 -25.81 9.08 3.47
CA LYS A 5 -25.49 7.69 3.14
C LYS A 5 -25.22 7.54 1.65
N VAL A 6 -24.22 6.73 1.29
CA VAL A 6 -23.98 6.28 -0.08
C VAL A 6 -25.12 5.31 -0.46
N THR A 7 -25.79 5.61 -1.57
CA THR A 7 -26.95 4.85 -2.06
C THR A 7 -26.60 4.12 -3.34
N ALA A 8 -26.91 2.82 -3.39
CA ALA A 8 -26.89 2.05 -4.62
C ALA A 8 -28.33 1.89 -5.15
N MET A 9 -28.50 2.00 -6.45
CA MET A 9 -29.76 1.75 -7.17
C MET A 9 -29.54 0.60 -8.15
N THR A 10 -30.47 -0.34 -8.16
CA THR A 10 -30.48 -1.41 -9.16
C THR A 10 -31.67 -1.25 -10.08
N GLY A 11 -31.49 -1.45 -11.38
CA GLY A 11 -32.55 -1.36 -12.38
C GLY A 11 -32.17 -2.09 -13.68
N ASP A 12 -33.16 -2.38 -14.48
CA ASP A 12 -32.98 -3.11 -15.75
C ASP A 12 -33.68 -2.42 -16.95
N GLY A 13 -34.58 -1.48 -16.67
CA GLY A 13 -35.41 -0.82 -17.69
C GLY A 13 -34.98 0.59 -18.06
N VAL A 14 -35.52 1.08 -19.18
CA VAL A 14 -35.33 2.46 -19.63
C VAL A 14 -35.85 3.47 -18.60
N ASN A 15 -36.92 3.10 -17.88
CA ASN A 15 -37.51 3.95 -16.85
C ASN A 15 -36.59 4.12 -15.62
N ASP A 16 -35.68 3.18 -15.40
CA ASP A 16 -34.74 3.19 -14.28
C ASP A 16 -33.50 4.06 -14.55
N ALA A 17 -33.20 4.35 -15.82
CA ALA A 17 -32.01 5.07 -16.23
C ALA A 17 -31.80 6.40 -15.49
N PRO A 18 -32.81 7.28 -15.27
CA PRO A 18 -32.63 8.51 -14.49
C PRO A 18 -32.28 8.24 -13.03
N ALA A 19 -32.85 7.19 -12.42
CA ALA A 19 -32.58 6.81 -11.04
C ALA A 19 -31.20 6.17 -10.88
N LEU A 20 -30.79 5.32 -11.83
CA LEU A 20 -29.45 4.73 -11.91
C LEU A 20 -28.38 5.82 -11.99
N LYS A 21 -28.56 6.81 -12.88
CA LYS A 21 -27.62 7.91 -13.05
C LYS A 21 -27.58 8.87 -11.85
N LYS A 22 -28.66 8.98 -11.07
CA LYS A 22 -28.74 9.84 -9.89
C LYS A 22 -28.22 9.18 -8.62
N ALA A 23 -28.15 7.87 -8.57
CA ALA A 23 -27.57 7.13 -7.44
C ALA A 23 -26.09 7.44 -7.31
N ASP A 24 -25.53 7.15 -6.13
CA ASP A 24 -24.07 7.21 -5.94
C ASP A 24 -23.39 6.02 -6.65
N ILE A 25 -24.12 4.91 -6.80
CA ILE A 25 -23.70 3.73 -7.57
C ILE A 25 -24.95 3.18 -8.28
N GLY A 26 -25.01 3.32 -9.60
CA GLY A 26 -26.03 2.68 -10.45
C GLY A 26 -25.58 1.28 -10.84
N VAL A 27 -26.46 0.27 -10.68
CA VAL A 27 -26.18 -1.13 -11.03
C VAL A 27 -27.24 -1.62 -11.98
N SER A 28 -26.89 -2.02 -13.20
CA SER A 28 -27.81 -2.61 -14.17
C SER A 28 -27.60 -4.11 -14.34
N MET A 29 -28.62 -4.77 -14.87
CA MET A 29 -28.56 -6.18 -15.28
C MET A 29 -27.89 -6.32 -16.63
N GLY A 30 -27.03 -7.33 -16.79
CA GLY A 30 -26.29 -7.55 -18.04
C GLY A 30 -27.08 -8.27 -19.10
N ILE A 31 -27.89 -9.25 -18.70
CA ILE A 31 -28.71 -10.08 -19.61
C ILE A 31 -30.06 -9.39 -19.86
N LYS A 32 -30.80 -9.05 -18.81
CA LYS A 32 -32.14 -8.46 -18.88
C LYS A 32 -32.13 -6.94 -19.06
N GLY A 33 -31.00 -6.28 -18.71
CA GLY A 33 -30.90 -4.84 -18.75
C GLY A 33 -30.95 -4.28 -20.16
N THR A 34 -31.73 -3.22 -20.36
CA THR A 34 -31.75 -2.45 -21.60
C THR A 34 -30.45 -1.66 -21.79
N ASP A 35 -30.12 -1.33 -23.03
CA ASP A 35 -28.90 -0.52 -23.32
C ASP A 35 -28.93 0.81 -22.59
N ALA A 36 -30.09 1.47 -22.50
CA ALA A 36 -30.26 2.71 -21.77
C ALA A 36 -29.96 2.55 -20.25
N ALA A 37 -30.36 1.43 -19.62
CA ALA A 37 -30.04 1.15 -18.24
C ALA A 37 -28.55 0.87 -18.04
N LYS A 38 -27.92 0.15 -18.98
CA LYS A 38 -26.48 -0.15 -18.95
C LYS A 38 -25.64 1.12 -19.11
N GLU A 39 -26.00 1.99 -20.04
CA GLU A 39 -25.31 3.28 -20.24
C GLU A 39 -25.45 4.25 -19.06
N ALA A 40 -26.57 4.16 -18.33
CA ALA A 40 -26.83 4.99 -17.16
C ALA A 40 -26.19 4.47 -15.86
N SER A 41 -25.65 3.26 -15.86
CA SER A 41 -25.13 2.57 -14.66
C SER A 41 -23.60 2.65 -14.56
N ASP A 42 -23.09 2.60 -13.32
CA ASP A 42 -21.65 2.52 -13.04
C ASP A 42 -21.15 1.08 -13.04
N MET A 43 -22.04 0.10 -12.84
CA MET A 43 -21.74 -1.32 -12.75
C MET A 43 -22.80 -2.14 -13.51
N ILE A 44 -22.34 -3.19 -14.17
CA ILE A 44 -23.21 -4.15 -14.88
C ILE A 44 -23.01 -5.54 -14.30
N LEU A 45 -24.08 -6.17 -13.82
CA LEU A 45 -24.09 -7.56 -13.36
C LEU A 45 -24.26 -8.49 -14.56
N THR A 46 -23.17 -9.06 -15.05
CA THR A 46 -23.16 -9.87 -16.28
C THR A 46 -23.97 -11.17 -16.17
N ASP A 47 -24.20 -11.66 -14.97
CA ASP A 47 -24.95 -12.88 -14.65
C ASP A 47 -26.36 -12.61 -14.11
N ASP A 48 -26.79 -11.36 -14.05
CA ASP A 48 -28.04 -10.89 -13.44
C ASP A 48 -28.29 -11.39 -12.01
N ASN A 49 -27.22 -11.74 -11.29
CA ASN A 49 -27.32 -12.35 -9.97
C ASN A 49 -26.96 -11.35 -8.87
N PHE A 50 -27.91 -11.02 -8.02
CA PHE A 50 -27.67 -10.13 -6.86
C PHE A 50 -26.64 -10.67 -5.87
N ALA A 51 -26.40 -11.98 -5.80
CA ALA A 51 -25.34 -12.53 -4.96
C ALA A 51 -23.95 -12.07 -5.41
N THR A 52 -23.78 -11.82 -6.72
CA THR A 52 -22.55 -11.26 -7.29
C THR A 52 -22.27 -9.85 -6.77
N LEU A 53 -23.30 -9.06 -6.46
CA LEU A 53 -23.16 -7.76 -5.83
C LEU A 53 -22.50 -7.85 -4.44
N ALA A 54 -22.88 -8.86 -3.65
CA ALA A 54 -22.24 -9.09 -2.35
C ALA A 54 -20.74 -9.42 -2.50
N THR A 55 -20.40 -10.21 -3.53
CA THR A 55 -19.01 -10.52 -3.88
C THR A 55 -18.26 -9.26 -4.32
N ALA A 56 -18.89 -8.42 -5.16
CA ALA A 56 -18.30 -7.15 -5.60
C ALA A 56 -18.03 -6.22 -4.42
N ILE A 57 -18.96 -6.11 -3.46
CA ILE A 57 -18.78 -5.32 -2.23
C ILE A 57 -17.60 -5.87 -1.40
N LYS A 58 -17.50 -7.19 -1.25
CA LYS A 58 -16.41 -7.83 -0.53
C LYS A 58 -15.06 -7.54 -1.17
N GLU A 59 -14.97 -7.68 -2.49
CA GLU A 59 -13.75 -7.40 -3.24
C GLU A 59 -13.39 -5.90 -3.19
N GLY A 60 -14.36 -5.01 -3.32
CA GLY A 60 -14.15 -3.57 -3.18
C GLY A 60 -13.59 -3.18 -1.80
N ARG A 61 -14.11 -3.78 -0.72
CA ARG A 61 -13.57 -3.59 0.63
C ARG A 61 -12.14 -4.12 0.76
N ARG A 62 -11.84 -5.30 0.18
CA ARG A 62 -10.50 -5.87 0.17
C ARG A 62 -9.51 -4.96 -0.57
N ILE A 63 -9.89 -4.50 -1.76
CA ILE A 63 -9.07 -3.60 -2.56
C ILE A 63 -8.79 -2.31 -1.80
N TYR A 64 -9.81 -1.72 -1.17
CA TYR A 64 -9.63 -0.51 -0.36
C TYR A 64 -8.64 -0.72 0.78
N ASP A 65 -8.76 -1.81 1.54
CA ASP A 65 -7.84 -2.12 2.64
C ASP A 65 -6.41 -2.32 2.11
N ASN A 66 -6.24 -2.99 0.98
CA ASN A 66 -4.94 -3.21 0.36
C ASN A 66 -4.32 -1.89 -0.15
N ILE A 67 -5.11 -1.01 -0.78
CA ILE A 67 -4.66 0.33 -1.17
C ILE A 67 -4.23 1.14 0.06
N LYS A 68 -5.03 1.12 1.13
CA LYS A 68 -4.69 1.81 2.38
C LYS A 68 -3.37 1.30 2.96
N LYS A 69 -3.17 -0.02 3.01
CA LYS A 69 -1.91 -0.64 3.46
C LYS A 69 -0.73 -0.23 2.58
N SER A 70 -0.91 -0.19 1.26
CA SER A 70 0.12 0.27 0.32
C SER A 70 0.52 1.73 0.59
N ILE A 71 -0.45 2.60 0.85
CA ILE A 71 -0.19 4.01 1.17
C ILE A 71 0.54 4.13 2.52
N LEU A 72 0.07 3.41 3.56
CA LEU A 72 0.70 3.40 4.88
C LEU A 72 2.12 2.83 4.86
N PHE A 73 2.43 1.97 3.90
CA PHE A 73 3.78 1.47 3.66
C PHE A 73 4.66 2.49 2.92
N LEU A 74 4.15 3.04 1.81
CA LEU A 74 4.92 3.90 0.92
C LEU A 74 5.30 5.22 1.59
N LEU A 75 4.35 5.88 2.26
CA LEU A 75 4.57 7.20 2.82
C LEU A 75 5.75 7.26 3.81
N PRO A 76 5.80 6.44 4.89
CA PRO A 76 6.88 6.55 5.86
C PRO A 76 8.25 6.18 5.28
N THR A 77 8.29 5.25 4.33
CA THR A 77 9.55 4.87 3.70
C THR A 77 10.09 5.96 2.78
N SER A 78 9.23 6.63 2.01
CA SER A 78 9.61 7.78 1.18
C SER A 78 9.94 9.02 2.03
N PHE A 79 9.22 9.25 3.12
CA PHE A 79 9.54 10.33 4.06
C PHE A 79 10.89 10.10 4.76
N ALA A 80 11.25 8.86 5.07
CA ALA A 80 12.55 8.52 5.64
C ALA A 80 13.69 8.92 4.69
N GLU A 81 13.57 8.59 3.41
CA GLU A 81 14.56 8.97 2.38
C GLU A 81 14.67 10.49 2.24
N GLY A 82 13.53 11.18 2.17
CA GLY A 82 13.49 12.64 2.14
C GLY A 82 14.10 13.28 3.40
N LEU A 83 13.86 12.68 4.57
CA LEU A 83 14.43 13.14 5.84
C LEU A 83 15.95 12.94 5.90
N ILE A 84 16.47 11.83 5.38
CA ILE A 84 17.90 11.59 5.24
C ILE A 84 18.55 12.71 4.43
N ILE A 85 18.02 12.99 3.24
CA ILE A 85 18.54 14.05 2.37
C ILE A 85 18.45 15.40 3.06
N PHE A 86 17.31 15.71 3.68
CA PHE A 86 17.10 16.97 4.39
C PHE A 86 18.10 17.17 5.54
N LEU A 87 18.29 16.16 6.38
CA LEU A 87 19.24 16.23 7.50
C LEU A 87 20.69 16.36 7.01
N THR A 88 21.06 15.63 5.96
CA THR A 88 22.40 15.73 5.36
C THR A 88 22.69 17.15 4.89
N ILE A 89 21.74 17.79 4.20
CA ILE A 89 21.88 19.17 3.74
C ILE A 89 21.91 20.14 4.93
N LEU A 90 21.00 19.96 5.90
CA LEU A 90 20.90 20.83 7.07
C LEU A 90 22.20 20.86 7.90
N PHE A 91 22.85 19.72 8.06
CA PHE A 91 24.12 19.59 8.79
C PHE A 91 25.36 19.76 7.91
N ASN A 92 25.19 20.15 6.65
CA ASN A 92 26.27 20.35 5.68
C ASN A 92 27.22 19.16 5.57
N GLN A 93 26.65 17.95 5.58
CA GLN A 93 27.39 16.69 5.44
C GLN A 93 27.46 16.26 3.97
N GLU A 94 28.40 15.37 3.67
CA GLU A 94 28.45 14.74 2.35
C GLU A 94 27.23 13.85 2.11
N MET A 95 26.76 13.80 0.85
CA MET A 95 25.56 13.03 0.51
C MET A 95 25.81 11.52 0.68
N PRO A 96 25.12 10.84 1.62
CA PRO A 96 25.39 9.45 1.93
C PRO A 96 24.84 8.47 0.88
N LEU A 97 23.89 8.92 0.04
CA LEU A 97 23.23 8.14 -0.99
C LEU A 97 23.45 8.74 -2.38
N GLN A 98 23.86 7.90 -3.32
CA GLN A 98 23.95 8.28 -4.72
C GLN A 98 22.57 8.25 -5.40
N ALA A 99 22.41 9.00 -6.50
CA ALA A 99 21.16 9.05 -7.26
C ALA A 99 20.72 7.66 -7.77
N THR A 100 21.66 6.82 -8.17
CA THR A 100 21.41 5.44 -8.61
C THR A 100 20.90 4.54 -7.49
N GLN A 101 21.41 4.74 -6.25
CA GLN A 101 20.95 4.03 -5.06
C GLN A 101 19.54 4.45 -4.66
N LEU A 102 19.22 5.75 -4.71
CA LEU A 102 17.87 6.26 -4.48
C LEU A 102 16.89 5.73 -5.54
N LEU A 103 17.29 5.69 -6.80
CA LEU A 103 16.49 5.10 -7.86
C LEU A 103 16.22 3.61 -7.59
N TRP A 104 17.23 2.87 -7.17
CA TRP A 104 17.07 1.46 -6.79
C TRP A 104 16.06 1.28 -5.65
N ILE A 105 16.22 2.05 -4.57
CA ILE A 105 15.33 1.98 -3.41
C ILE A 105 13.89 2.32 -3.81
N ASN A 106 13.67 3.33 -4.63
CA ASN A 106 12.33 3.78 -4.99
C ASN A 106 11.71 2.94 -6.11
N LEU A 107 12.45 2.61 -7.14
CA LEU A 107 11.91 1.86 -8.29
C LEU A 107 11.81 0.37 -7.98
N VAL A 108 12.92 -0.25 -7.59
CA VAL A 108 12.98 -1.71 -7.46
C VAL A 108 12.34 -2.15 -6.14
N SER A 109 12.81 -1.63 -5.01
CA SER A 109 12.31 -2.10 -3.72
C SER A 109 10.86 -1.71 -3.48
N ALA A 110 10.47 -0.46 -3.79
CA ALA A 110 9.10 -0.01 -3.55
C ALA A 110 8.10 -0.74 -4.45
N ILE A 111 8.38 -0.85 -5.75
CA ILE A 111 7.49 -1.56 -6.69
C ILE A 111 7.38 -3.02 -6.29
N THR A 112 8.50 -3.70 -6.08
CA THR A 112 8.50 -5.15 -5.75
C THR A 112 7.73 -5.41 -4.47
N ILE A 113 7.97 -4.64 -3.42
CA ILE A 113 7.31 -4.84 -2.11
C ILE A 113 5.81 -4.49 -2.20
N GLN A 114 5.42 -3.48 -2.96
CA GLN A 114 4.00 -3.12 -3.13
C GLN A 114 3.17 -4.24 -3.76
N PHE A 115 3.74 -5.05 -4.63
CA PHE A 115 3.04 -6.23 -5.18
C PHE A 115 2.57 -7.19 -4.09
N ALA A 116 3.22 -7.23 -2.93
CA ALA A 116 2.77 -8.06 -1.81
C ALA A 116 1.37 -7.66 -1.32
N PHE A 117 1.03 -6.37 -1.34
CA PHE A 117 -0.30 -5.89 -0.91
C PHE A 117 -1.40 -6.18 -1.92
N ILE A 118 -1.09 -6.22 -3.23
CA ILE A 118 -2.08 -6.54 -4.27
C ILE A 118 -2.65 -7.95 -4.07
N PHE A 119 -1.80 -8.89 -3.65
CA PHE A 119 -2.18 -10.28 -3.45
C PHE A 119 -2.61 -10.58 -2.00
N GLU A 120 -2.71 -9.56 -1.13
CA GLU A 120 -3.11 -9.77 0.25
C GLU A 120 -4.58 -10.21 0.31
N PRO A 121 -4.90 -11.32 0.98
CA PRO A 121 -6.26 -11.77 1.17
C PRO A 121 -7.02 -10.77 2.06
N GLY A 122 -8.32 -10.66 1.84
CA GLY A 122 -9.18 -9.85 2.70
C GLY A 122 -9.28 -10.44 4.11
N ALA A 123 -9.43 -9.58 5.11
CA ALA A 123 -9.65 -10.00 6.48
C ALA A 123 -10.90 -10.86 6.62
N SER A 124 -10.90 -11.84 7.52
CA SER A 124 -12.02 -12.77 7.72
C SER A 124 -13.33 -12.09 8.18
N ASP A 125 -13.22 -10.95 8.83
CA ASP A 125 -14.32 -10.15 9.36
C ASP A 125 -14.79 -9.03 8.40
N LEU A 126 -14.21 -8.95 7.20
CA LEU A 126 -14.39 -7.84 6.25
C LEU A 126 -15.87 -7.49 5.98
N MET A 127 -16.73 -8.50 5.85
CA MET A 127 -18.16 -8.31 5.63
C MET A 127 -18.96 -8.07 6.91
N LYS A 128 -18.38 -8.33 8.08
CA LYS A 128 -19.02 -8.05 9.40
C LYS A 128 -18.80 -6.60 9.83
N ARG A 129 -17.80 -5.94 9.26
CA ARG A 129 -17.51 -4.52 9.57
C ARG A 129 -18.65 -3.62 9.06
N PRO A 130 -19.05 -2.61 9.82
CA PRO A 130 -20.06 -1.64 9.37
C PRO A 130 -19.55 -0.89 8.12
N PRO A 131 -20.47 -0.34 7.30
CA PRO A 131 -20.09 0.51 6.19
C PRO A 131 -19.26 1.70 6.65
N ARG A 132 -18.25 2.04 5.86
CA ARG A 132 -17.40 3.20 6.14
C ARG A 132 -18.20 4.50 5.92
N LYS A 133 -18.00 5.48 6.80
CA LYS A 133 -18.58 6.81 6.61
C LYS A 133 -17.94 7.47 5.39
N SER A 134 -18.74 8.09 4.52
CA SER A 134 -18.29 8.77 3.31
C SER A 134 -17.26 9.87 3.59
N ASN A 135 -17.33 10.49 4.76
CA ASN A 135 -16.43 11.57 5.20
C ASN A 135 -15.28 11.08 6.10
N SER A 136 -14.97 9.77 6.10
CA SER A 136 -13.86 9.24 6.91
C SER A 136 -12.52 9.55 6.24
N ARG A 137 -11.55 10.02 7.05
CA ARG A 137 -10.18 10.20 6.57
C ARG A 137 -9.55 8.85 6.20
N LEU A 138 -8.77 8.84 5.14
CA LEU A 138 -8.03 7.63 4.72
C LEU A 138 -7.00 7.22 5.76
N ILE A 139 -6.30 8.19 6.34
CA ILE A 139 -5.26 8.00 7.36
C ILE A 139 -5.77 8.61 8.66
N SER A 140 -5.79 7.83 9.72
CA SER A 140 -6.15 8.29 11.08
C SER A 140 -4.98 9.04 11.74
N GLY A 141 -5.27 9.81 12.80
CA GLY A 141 -4.21 10.52 13.54
C GLY A 141 -3.17 9.57 14.16
N ARG A 142 -3.58 8.38 14.60
CA ARG A 142 -2.67 7.35 15.12
C ARG A 142 -1.74 6.81 14.02
N GLU A 143 -2.28 6.56 12.83
CA GLU A 143 -1.48 6.11 11.67
C GLU A 143 -0.51 7.21 11.21
N MET A 144 -0.91 8.49 11.32
CA MET A 144 -0.02 9.62 11.05
C MET A 144 1.16 9.68 12.01
N LEU A 145 0.92 9.46 13.31
CA LEU A 145 2.01 9.35 14.30
C LEU A 145 2.93 8.15 14.01
N GLN A 146 2.34 7.00 13.64
CA GLN A 146 3.11 5.82 13.22
C GLN A 146 4.01 6.15 12.02
N LEU A 147 3.48 6.82 11.02
CA LEU A 147 4.21 7.29 9.85
C LEU A 147 5.41 8.16 10.28
N GLY A 148 5.21 9.12 11.16
CA GLY A 148 6.25 10.01 11.66
C GLY A 148 7.37 9.26 12.37
N TYR A 149 7.05 8.42 13.36
CA TYR A 149 8.11 7.73 14.11
C TYR A 149 8.85 6.67 13.28
N VAL A 150 8.17 5.97 12.37
CA VAL A 150 8.82 4.99 11.49
C VAL A 150 9.79 5.68 10.53
N SER A 151 9.37 6.80 9.93
CA SER A 151 10.24 7.60 9.05
C SER A 151 11.48 8.07 9.78
N LEU A 152 11.29 8.61 10.99
CA LEU A 152 12.39 9.09 11.82
C LEU A 152 13.33 7.96 12.23
N LEU A 153 12.79 6.80 12.62
CA LEU A 153 13.58 5.63 13.02
C LEU A 153 14.46 5.15 11.86
N ILE A 154 13.89 4.96 10.67
CA ILE A 154 14.65 4.51 9.50
C ILE A 154 15.75 5.52 9.14
N ALA A 155 15.43 6.82 9.15
CA ALA A 155 16.38 7.87 8.83
C ALA A 155 17.54 7.92 9.84
N LEU A 156 17.24 7.90 11.14
CA LEU A 156 18.26 7.96 12.20
C LEU A 156 19.15 6.71 12.23
N VAL A 157 18.55 5.51 12.06
CA VAL A 157 19.35 4.27 12.03
C VAL A 157 20.22 4.24 10.78
N GLY A 158 19.70 4.65 9.62
CA GLY A 158 20.46 4.71 8.37
C GLY A 158 21.61 5.69 8.43
N LEU A 159 21.35 6.95 8.85
CA LEU A 159 22.39 7.98 9.01
C LEU A 159 23.38 7.60 10.10
N GLY A 160 22.90 7.12 11.25
CA GLY A 160 23.77 6.71 12.35
C GLY A 160 24.74 5.60 11.98
N ALA A 161 24.27 4.62 11.21
CA ALA A 161 25.12 3.54 10.70
C ALA A 161 26.13 4.05 9.68
N TYR A 162 25.74 4.96 8.79
CA TYR A 162 26.63 5.59 7.84
C TYR A 162 27.76 6.34 8.55
N GLU A 163 27.41 7.24 9.45
CA GLU A 163 28.37 8.03 10.21
C GLU A 163 29.31 7.16 11.06
N LEU A 164 28.77 6.13 11.71
CA LEU A 164 29.56 5.18 12.49
C LEU A 164 30.61 4.46 11.61
N LEU A 165 30.22 4.01 10.44
CA LEU A 165 31.13 3.34 9.51
C LEU A 165 32.22 4.29 9.01
N ILE A 166 31.89 5.52 8.65
CA ILE A 166 32.86 6.54 8.27
C ILE A 166 33.83 6.81 9.43
N ALA A 167 33.33 6.98 10.65
CA ALA A 167 34.16 7.23 11.85
C ALA A 167 35.11 6.06 12.17
N THR A 168 34.75 4.82 11.81
CA THR A 168 35.61 3.64 11.96
C THR A 168 36.61 3.46 10.80
N GLY A 169 36.64 4.39 9.83
CA GLY A 169 37.57 4.36 8.71
C GLY A 169 37.12 3.54 7.50
N ALA A 170 35.81 3.18 7.44
CA ALA A 170 35.26 2.52 6.28
C ALA A 170 35.19 3.48 5.08
N SER A 171 35.27 2.93 3.86
CA SER A 171 35.07 3.73 2.66
C SER A 171 33.64 4.25 2.55
N ALA A 172 33.47 5.43 1.93
CA ALA A 172 32.15 6.01 1.67
C ALA A 172 31.24 5.05 0.87
N THR A 173 31.81 4.29 -0.06
CA THR A 173 31.07 3.29 -0.82
C THR A 173 30.51 2.18 0.08
N LEU A 174 31.30 1.66 1.01
CA LEU A 174 30.86 0.64 1.95
C LEU A 174 29.79 1.21 2.89
N ALA A 175 29.97 2.41 3.41
CA ALA A 175 29.01 3.06 4.30
C ALA A 175 27.67 3.32 3.58
N SER A 176 27.70 3.82 2.33
CA SER A 176 26.51 4.01 1.49
C SER A 176 25.80 2.70 1.20
N THR A 177 26.53 1.64 0.85
CA THR A 177 25.94 0.31 0.58
C THR A 177 25.27 -0.26 1.83
N ALA A 178 25.91 -0.14 3.00
CA ALA A 178 25.33 -0.55 4.27
C ALA A 178 24.03 0.23 4.57
N MET A 179 24.01 1.52 4.32
CA MET A 179 22.82 2.35 4.48
C MET A 179 21.68 1.92 3.56
N VAL A 180 21.95 1.67 2.27
CA VAL A 180 20.96 1.13 1.31
C VAL A 180 20.38 -0.19 1.84
N ASN A 181 21.23 -1.10 2.30
CA ASN A 181 20.79 -2.37 2.89
C ASN A 181 19.88 -2.14 4.10
N ILE A 182 20.24 -1.24 5.01
CA ILE A 182 19.43 -0.90 6.19
C ILE A 182 18.05 -0.39 5.76
N ILE A 183 17.98 0.52 4.80
CA ILE A 183 16.70 1.07 4.30
C ILE A 183 15.84 -0.05 3.69
N VAL A 184 16.41 -0.88 2.81
CA VAL A 184 15.67 -1.95 2.13
C VAL A 184 15.18 -3.00 3.13
N PHE A 185 16.03 -3.46 4.05
CA PHE A 185 15.61 -4.41 5.09
C PHE A 185 14.57 -3.80 6.04
N SER A 186 14.71 -2.53 6.40
CA SER A 186 13.68 -1.82 7.18
C SER A 186 12.34 -1.81 6.48
N LYS A 187 12.29 -1.61 5.15
CA LYS A 187 11.07 -1.73 4.34
C LYS A 187 10.48 -3.14 4.43
N ILE A 188 11.31 -4.18 4.31
CA ILE A 188 10.85 -5.58 4.40
C ILE A 188 10.25 -5.87 5.78
N PHE A 189 10.90 -5.48 6.86
CA PHE A 189 10.37 -5.65 8.22
C PHE A 189 9.09 -4.85 8.44
N TYR A 190 9.03 -3.62 7.93
CA TYR A 190 7.85 -2.78 8.04
C TYR A 190 6.66 -3.34 7.24
N LEU A 191 6.91 -4.01 6.13
CA LEU A 191 5.88 -4.74 5.38
C LEU A 191 5.18 -5.76 6.27
N PHE A 192 5.92 -6.57 7.02
CA PHE A 192 5.33 -7.54 7.95
C PHE A 192 4.47 -6.88 9.02
N ASN A 193 4.87 -5.72 9.51
CA ASN A 193 4.12 -4.97 10.52
C ASN A 193 2.78 -4.43 10.01
N ILE A 194 2.70 -4.04 8.72
CA ILE A 194 1.49 -3.46 8.12
C ILE A 194 0.53 -4.53 7.59
N ARG A 195 1.04 -5.69 7.16
CA ARG A 195 0.22 -6.71 6.50
C ARG A 195 -0.92 -7.22 7.37
N THR A 196 -0.66 -7.42 8.65
CA THR A 196 -1.64 -7.98 9.61
C THR A 196 -1.85 -7.02 10.78
N GLU A 197 -3.08 -6.97 11.29
CA GLU A 197 -3.40 -6.27 12.54
C GLU A 197 -2.92 -7.07 13.77
N GLU A 198 -2.56 -8.34 13.57
CA GLU A 198 -1.98 -9.23 14.57
C GLU A 198 -0.46 -9.07 14.64
N SER A 199 0.16 -9.78 15.58
CA SER A 199 1.62 -9.82 15.69
C SER A 199 2.27 -10.24 14.37
N ALA A 200 3.39 -9.59 14.01
CA ALA A 200 4.15 -9.90 12.79
C ALA A 200 4.59 -11.38 12.71
N PHE A 201 4.67 -12.07 13.85
CA PHE A 201 5.01 -13.49 13.98
C PHE A 201 3.80 -14.41 14.15
N SER A 202 2.58 -13.90 13.92
CA SER A 202 1.37 -14.75 13.95
C SER A 202 1.32 -15.69 12.75
N SER A 203 0.60 -16.81 12.89
CA SER A 203 0.38 -17.75 11.79
C SER A 203 -0.32 -17.07 10.59
N ALA A 204 -1.11 -16.02 10.82
CA ALA A 204 -1.77 -15.24 9.78
C ALA A 204 -0.76 -14.53 8.87
N SER A 205 0.39 -14.11 9.42
CA SER A 205 1.47 -13.48 8.64
C SER A 205 2.08 -14.42 7.59
N PHE A 206 2.00 -15.74 7.80
CA PHE A 206 2.60 -16.76 6.93
C PHE A 206 1.65 -17.36 5.90
N THR A 207 0.40 -16.93 5.84
CA THR A 207 -0.61 -17.50 4.93
C THR A 207 -0.43 -17.08 3.47
N ASN A 208 0.12 -15.92 3.19
CA ASN A 208 0.29 -15.41 1.83
C ASN A 208 1.63 -15.84 1.20
N LYS A 209 1.65 -17.01 0.57
CA LYS A 209 2.83 -17.54 -0.13
C LYS A 209 3.37 -16.61 -1.22
N LYS A 210 2.50 -15.86 -1.92
CA LYS A 210 2.92 -14.91 -2.96
C LYS A 210 3.71 -13.74 -2.39
N ALA A 211 3.30 -13.22 -1.23
CA ALA A 211 4.05 -12.17 -0.55
C ALA A 211 5.46 -12.65 -0.14
N PHE A 212 5.58 -13.88 0.34
CA PHE A 212 6.90 -14.46 0.67
C PHE A 212 7.79 -14.63 -0.56
N SER A 213 7.23 -15.09 -1.69
CA SER A 213 7.99 -15.17 -2.95
C SER A 213 8.50 -13.79 -3.39
N ILE A 214 7.67 -12.75 -3.25
CA ILE A 214 8.04 -11.38 -3.58
C ILE A 214 9.17 -10.87 -2.66
N ILE A 215 9.07 -11.12 -1.36
CA ILE A 215 10.11 -10.77 -0.39
C ILE A 215 11.43 -11.48 -0.71
N LEU A 216 11.36 -12.78 -1.04
CA LEU A 216 12.54 -13.55 -1.42
C LEU A 216 13.21 -12.98 -2.68
N ILE A 217 12.41 -12.66 -3.71
CA ILE A 217 12.91 -12.00 -4.93
C ILE A 217 13.60 -10.68 -4.56
N MET A 218 12.99 -9.86 -3.70
CA MET A 218 13.59 -8.60 -3.28
C MET A 218 14.92 -8.80 -2.55
N ILE A 219 15.01 -9.79 -1.65
CA ILE A 219 16.25 -10.11 -0.94
C ILE A 219 17.34 -10.55 -1.95
N LEU A 220 16.99 -11.41 -2.91
CA LEU A 220 17.94 -11.86 -3.93
C LEU A 220 18.43 -10.70 -4.81
N LEU A 221 17.53 -9.79 -5.22
CA LEU A 221 17.90 -8.59 -5.97
C LEU A 221 18.80 -7.67 -5.14
N GLN A 222 18.51 -7.50 -3.85
CA GLN A 222 19.33 -6.68 -2.95
C GLN A 222 20.72 -7.29 -2.73
N MET A 223 20.81 -8.60 -2.59
CA MET A 223 22.11 -9.29 -2.52
C MET A 223 22.89 -9.15 -3.84
N GLY A 224 22.20 -9.22 -4.98
CA GLY A 224 22.80 -8.96 -6.28
C GLY A 224 23.41 -7.55 -6.35
N LEU A 225 22.64 -6.52 -5.97
CA LEU A 225 23.15 -5.14 -5.94
C LEU A 225 24.36 -4.96 -4.99
N THR A 226 24.37 -5.69 -3.88
CA THR A 226 25.40 -5.54 -2.86
C THR A 226 26.70 -6.25 -3.22
N TYR A 227 26.64 -7.41 -3.87
CA TYR A 227 27.80 -8.29 -4.07
C TYR A 227 28.21 -8.52 -5.53
N LEU A 228 27.36 -8.21 -6.50
CA LEU A 228 27.73 -8.29 -7.90
C LEU A 228 28.40 -6.98 -8.36
N PRO A 229 29.49 -7.05 -9.12
CA PRO A 229 30.19 -5.86 -9.63
C PRO A 229 29.39 -5.07 -10.66
#